data_c71132e783c32d88856e2929db71905d
#
_entry.id   c71132e783c32d88856e2929db71905d
#
_cell.length_a   1.000
_cell.length_b   1.000
_cell.length_c   1.000
_cell.angle_alpha   90.00
_cell.angle_beta   90.00
_cell.angle_gamma   90.00
#
_symmetry.space_group_name_H-M   'P 1'
#
loop_
_entity.id
_entity.type
_entity.pdbx_description
1 polymer ?
#
loop_
_entity_poly.entity_id
_entity_poly.type
_entity_poly.pdbx_seq_one_letter_code
_entity_poly.pdbx_strand_id
1 'polypeptide(L)'
;MSRYIVNGEVYIEHRFLKKTIKIEDGKLIILPPDAPIEDGAEVYNAAGKKVVPGFIDVHTHGAVGVDVNAATAEDYEKICRFAAGNGTTSWLCSVLTDTKEQTEWCIDEYKKHQKMEHKGANLLGIHLEGPFLSSEYKGAMPEHLLQKANMPLLKEYQDRAEGNIRYITISPEVEGLIDDIPAMKELGITVAIGHSGADYDT
;
A
#
# COMPACT_ATOMS: atom_id res chain seq x y z
N MET A 1 -22.70 -2.10 -16.51
CA MET A 1 -23.79 -1.22 -16.00
C MET A 1 -23.11 0.01 -15.43
N SER A 2 -23.49 1.19 -15.91
CA SER A 2 -22.89 2.45 -15.45
C SER A 2 -23.40 2.81 -14.05
N ARG A 3 -22.52 3.41 -13.24
CA ARG A 3 -22.84 3.96 -11.93
C ARG A 3 -22.57 5.46 -11.91
N TYR A 4 -23.35 6.21 -11.15
CA TYR A 4 -23.20 7.66 -11.04
C TYR A 4 -23.10 8.10 -9.59
N ILE A 5 -22.24 9.10 -9.33
CA ILE A 5 -22.24 9.88 -8.08
C ILE A 5 -22.69 11.29 -8.46
N VAL A 6 -23.78 11.74 -7.86
CA VAL A 6 -24.41 13.03 -8.18
C VAL A 6 -24.51 13.95 -6.97
N ASN A 7 -24.69 15.24 -7.19
CA ASN A 7 -24.97 16.28 -6.18
C ASN A 7 -23.84 16.50 -5.16
N GLY A 8 -22.69 15.87 -5.31
CA GLY A 8 -21.54 16.05 -4.43
C GLY A 8 -20.63 17.20 -4.86
N GLU A 9 -19.77 17.63 -3.93
CA GLU A 9 -18.63 18.49 -4.24
C GLU A 9 -17.41 17.59 -4.46
N VAL A 10 -16.99 17.45 -5.72
CA VAL A 10 -15.88 16.57 -6.13
C VAL A 10 -14.58 17.35 -6.10
N TYR A 11 -13.52 16.75 -5.48
CA TYR A 11 -12.18 17.33 -5.45
C TYR A 11 -11.47 17.12 -6.78
N ILE A 12 -11.30 18.22 -7.53
CA ILE A 12 -10.67 18.24 -8.86
C ILE A 12 -9.84 19.52 -8.96
N GLU A 13 -8.69 19.47 -9.58
CA GLU A 13 -7.85 20.66 -9.82
C GLU A 13 -7.59 21.47 -8.53
N HIS A 14 -7.29 20.78 -7.44
CA HIS A 14 -6.99 21.36 -6.11
C HIS A 14 -8.15 22.12 -5.44
N ARG A 15 -9.39 21.90 -5.86
CA ARG A 15 -10.60 22.52 -5.29
C ARG A 15 -11.81 21.61 -5.35
N PHE A 16 -12.82 21.93 -4.55
CA PHE A 16 -14.10 21.24 -4.58
C PHE A 16 -15.06 21.92 -5.57
N LEU A 17 -15.58 21.16 -6.51
CA LEU A 17 -16.51 21.61 -7.54
C LEU A 17 -17.76 20.73 -7.56
N LYS A 18 -18.93 21.33 -7.78
CA LYS A 18 -20.15 20.56 -8.08
C LYS A 18 -19.99 19.86 -9.42
N LYS A 19 -19.94 18.55 -9.40
CA LYS A 19 -19.77 17.69 -10.56
C LYS A 19 -20.56 16.39 -10.39
N THR A 20 -20.86 15.76 -11.51
CA THR A 20 -21.32 14.37 -11.57
C THR A 20 -20.15 13.49 -11.95
N ILE A 21 -20.01 12.32 -11.31
CA ILE A 21 -19.03 11.30 -11.69
C ILE A 21 -19.80 10.13 -12.30
N LYS A 22 -19.45 9.74 -13.53
CA LYS A 22 -19.86 8.47 -14.12
C LYS A 22 -18.74 7.45 -13.89
N ILE A 23 -19.10 6.24 -13.47
CA ILE A 23 -18.20 5.11 -13.31
C ILE A 23 -18.59 4.07 -14.36
N GLU A 24 -17.70 3.82 -15.29
CA GLU A 24 -17.90 2.89 -16.41
C GLU A 24 -16.60 2.18 -16.74
N ASP A 25 -16.64 0.85 -16.86
CA ASP A 25 -15.48 0.02 -17.21
C ASP A 25 -14.24 0.30 -16.34
N GLY A 26 -14.45 0.49 -15.03
CA GLY A 26 -13.37 0.77 -14.06
C GLY A 26 -12.77 2.18 -14.16
N LYS A 27 -13.36 3.06 -14.98
CA LYS A 27 -12.89 4.45 -15.16
C LYS A 27 -13.87 5.44 -14.55
N LEU A 28 -13.30 6.57 -14.09
CA LEU A 28 -14.06 7.72 -13.60
C LEU A 28 -14.13 8.77 -14.73
N ILE A 29 -15.34 9.20 -15.08
CA ILE A 29 -15.60 10.26 -16.05
C ILE A 29 -16.24 11.41 -15.31
N ILE A 30 -15.61 12.58 -15.35
CA ILE A 30 -16.12 13.79 -14.71
C ILE A 30 -17.04 14.52 -15.68
N LEU A 31 -18.27 14.74 -15.26
CA LEU A 31 -19.31 15.35 -16.05
C LEU A 31 -19.81 16.67 -15.42
N PRO A 32 -20.50 17.54 -16.17
CA PRO A 32 -21.25 18.66 -15.61
C PRO A 32 -22.24 18.22 -14.52
N PRO A 33 -22.56 19.08 -13.55
CA PRO A 33 -23.44 18.70 -12.43
C PRO A 33 -24.85 18.28 -12.85
N ASP A 34 -25.31 18.79 -13.99
CA ASP A 34 -26.63 18.56 -14.62
C ASP A 34 -26.57 17.53 -15.77
N ALA A 35 -25.49 16.78 -15.88
CA ALA A 35 -25.37 15.76 -16.93
C ALA A 35 -26.50 14.73 -16.84
N PRO A 36 -27.08 14.32 -18.00
CA PRO A 36 -28.12 13.31 -18.03
C PRO A 36 -27.61 11.97 -17.48
N ILE A 37 -28.46 11.30 -16.72
CA ILE A 37 -28.19 9.97 -16.17
C ILE A 37 -28.84 8.94 -17.13
N GLU A 38 -28.09 7.89 -17.43
CA GLU A 38 -28.56 6.80 -18.27
C GLU A 38 -29.70 6.03 -17.57
N ASP A 39 -30.70 5.60 -18.34
CA ASP A 39 -31.80 4.80 -17.83
C ASP A 39 -31.30 3.48 -17.23
N GLY A 40 -31.75 3.17 -16.02
CA GLY A 40 -31.36 1.95 -15.30
C GLY A 40 -29.99 1.98 -14.65
N ALA A 41 -29.29 3.11 -14.69
CA ALA A 41 -28.01 3.25 -13.99
C ALA A 41 -28.17 3.28 -12.46
N GLU A 42 -27.21 2.73 -11.74
CA GLU A 42 -27.12 2.87 -10.28
C GLU A 42 -26.66 4.30 -9.93
N VAL A 43 -27.40 4.98 -9.05
CA VAL A 43 -27.11 6.37 -8.68
C VAL A 43 -26.87 6.52 -7.19
N TYR A 44 -25.70 7.03 -6.81
CA TYR A 44 -25.38 7.45 -5.44
C TYR A 44 -25.55 8.96 -5.31
N ASN A 45 -26.48 9.40 -4.46
CA ASN A 45 -26.68 10.82 -4.17
C ASN A 45 -25.73 11.27 -3.05
N ALA A 46 -24.75 12.09 -3.41
CA ALA A 46 -23.75 12.66 -2.51
C ALA A 46 -24.09 14.11 -2.06
N ALA A 47 -25.38 14.49 -2.06
CA ALA A 47 -25.77 15.84 -1.63
C ALA A 47 -25.23 16.18 -0.23
N GLY A 48 -24.58 17.35 -0.11
CA GLY A 48 -23.95 17.82 1.13
C GLY A 48 -22.64 17.11 1.49
N LYS A 49 -22.12 16.24 0.63
CA LYS A 49 -20.86 15.52 0.87
C LYS A 49 -19.74 16.01 -0.06
N LYS A 50 -18.52 15.93 0.45
CA LYS A 50 -17.30 16.05 -0.35
C LYS A 50 -16.92 14.68 -0.89
N VAL A 51 -16.59 14.61 -2.17
CA VAL A 51 -16.16 13.40 -2.86
C VAL A 51 -14.69 13.55 -3.20
N VAL A 52 -13.86 12.67 -2.68
CA VAL A 52 -12.40 12.63 -2.89
C VAL A 52 -12.00 11.26 -3.40
N PRO A 53 -10.82 11.11 -4.03
CA PRO A 53 -10.23 9.79 -4.26
C PRO A 53 -10.09 9.01 -2.95
N GLY A 54 -10.20 7.69 -3.02
CA GLY A 54 -9.91 6.85 -1.86
C GLY A 54 -8.45 6.99 -1.44
N PHE A 55 -8.18 6.84 -0.15
CA PHE A 55 -6.82 6.89 0.38
C PHE A 55 -6.00 5.68 -0.06
N ILE A 56 -4.69 5.89 -0.19
CA ILE A 56 -3.70 4.84 -0.43
C ILE A 56 -2.82 4.80 0.82
N ASP A 57 -2.83 3.67 1.53
CA ASP A 57 -2.01 3.46 2.71
C ASP A 57 -0.80 2.60 2.34
N VAL A 58 0.39 3.17 2.41
CA VAL A 58 1.63 2.49 2.03
C VAL A 58 2.41 1.95 3.23
N HIS A 59 1.93 2.19 4.46
CA HIS A 59 2.64 1.79 5.67
C HIS A 59 1.65 1.46 6.80
N THR A 60 1.26 0.19 6.91
CA THR A 60 0.45 -0.31 8.02
C THR A 60 0.85 -1.73 8.41
N HIS A 61 0.99 -1.98 9.71
CA HIS A 61 1.38 -3.27 10.27
C HIS A 61 0.18 -4.14 10.63
N GLY A 62 -1.01 -3.71 10.28
CA GLY A 62 -2.22 -4.47 10.53
C GLY A 62 -3.37 -3.61 11.05
N ALA A 63 -4.52 -4.25 11.25
CA ALA A 63 -5.73 -3.64 11.78
C ALA A 63 -6.67 -4.71 12.32
N VAL A 64 -7.69 -4.31 13.07
CA VAL A 64 -8.79 -5.18 13.58
C VAL A 64 -8.29 -6.43 14.32
N GLY A 65 -7.20 -6.28 15.08
CA GLY A 65 -6.61 -7.39 15.84
C GLY A 65 -5.74 -8.34 15.03
N VAL A 66 -5.42 -7.99 13.79
CA VAL A 66 -4.51 -8.74 12.92
C VAL A 66 -3.18 -8.02 12.83
N ASP A 67 -2.08 -8.73 13.03
CA ASP A 67 -0.70 -8.31 12.79
C ASP A 67 -0.24 -8.86 11.44
N VAL A 68 0.30 -8.00 10.56
CA VAL A 68 0.78 -8.39 9.21
C VAL A 68 1.83 -9.50 9.28
N ASN A 69 2.73 -9.46 10.26
CA ASN A 69 3.76 -10.50 10.41
C ASN A 69 3.19 -11.88 10.79
N ALA A 70 1.92 -11.95 11.20
CA ALA A 70 1.24 -13.20 11.56
C ALA A 70 -0.07 -13.41 10.77
N ALA A 71 -0.35 -12.58 9.77
CA ALA A 71 -1.59 -12.60 9.02
C ALA A 71 -1.64 -13.72 7.98
N THR A 72 -2.67 -14.55 8.05
CA THR A 72 -3.01 -15.48 6.96
C THR A 72 -3.66 -14.72 5.79
N ALA A 73 -3.83 -15.38 4.65
CA ALA A 73 -4.51 -14.81 3.48
C ALA A 73 -5.93 -14.31 3.83
N GLU A 74 -6.67 -15.04 4.66
CA GLU A 74 -8.00 -14.66 5.13
C GLU A 74 -7.96 -13.46 6.08
N ASP A 75 -6.89 -13.31 6.85
CA ASP A 75 -6.68 -12.16 7.73
C ASP A 75 -6.42 -10.88 6.94
N TYR A 76 -5.68 -10.96 5.84
CA TYR A 76 -5.53 -9.82 4.92
C TYR A 76 -6.88 -9.35 4.38
N GLU A 77 -7.82 -10.25 4.05
CA GLU A 77 -9.16 -9.87 3.60
C GLU A 77 -9.96 -9.12 4.70
N LYS A 78 -9.75 -9.44 5.98
CA LYS A 78 -10.35 -8.68 7.11
C LYS A 78 -9.82 -7.24 7.14
N ILE A 79 -8.50 -7.08 6.98
CA ILE A 79 -7.87 -5.74 6.91
C ILE A 79 -8.41 -4.99 5.69
N CYS A 80 -8.49 -5.62 4.51
CA CYS A 80 -9.02 -5.02 3.29
C CYS A 80 -10.43 -4.45 3.48
N ARG A 81 -11.33 -5.20 4.13
CA ARG A 81 -12.70 -4.75 4.42
C ARG A 81 -12.74 -3.60 5.40
N PHE A 82 -11.94 -3.67 6.45
CA PHE A 82 -11.82 -2.59 7.42
C PHE A 82 -11.29 -1.32 6.77
N ALA A 83 -10.23 -1.40 5.99
CA ALA A 83 -9.61 -0.30 5.27
C ALA A 83 -10.63 0.39 4.33
N ALA A 84 -11.36 -0.39 3.54
CA ALA A 84 -12.41 0.13 2.64
C ALA A 84 -13.51 0.85 3.41
N GLY A 85 -13.95 0.31 4.56
CA GLY A 85 -14.94 0.94 5.44
C GLY A 85 -14.49 2.28 6.03
N ASN A 86 -13.18 2.55 6.02
CA ASN A 86 -12.56 3.78 6.50
C ASN A 86 -12.03 4.68 5.37
N GLY A 87 -12.39 4.41 4.12
CA GLY A 87 -12.06 5.25 2.97
C GLY A 87 -10.70 4.96 2.32
N THR A 88 -9.94 3.98 2.80
CA THR A 88 -8.74 3.48 2.14
C THR A 88 -9.13 2.48 1.04
N THR A 89 -8.76 2.76 -0.19
CA THR A 89 -9.11 1.92 -1.34
C THR A 89 -7.96 1.03 -1.80
N SER A 90 -6.75 1.35 -1.37
CA SER A 90 -5.54 0.58 -1.69
C SER A 90 -4.53 0.65 -0.55
N TRP A 91 -3.75 -0.41 -0.35
CA TRP A 91 -2.76 -0.45 0.70
C TRP A 91 -1.60 -1.42 0.40
N LEU A 92 -0.51 -1.27 1.16
CA LEU A 92 0.60 -2.23 1.19
C LEU A 92 0.65 -2.88 2.57
N CYS A 93 0.85 -4.20 2.62
CA CYS A 93 1.11 -4.87 3.90
C CYS A 93 2.56 -4.63 4.32
N SER A 94 2.75 -3.96 5.45
CA SER A 94 4.08 -3.66 5.98
C SER A 94 4.56 -4.80 6.87
N VAL A 95 5.50 -5.57 6.34
CA VAL A 95 6.18 -6.66 7.06
C VAL A 95 7.35 -6.04 7.83
N LEU A 96 7.32 -6.19 9.14
CA LEU A 96 8.42 -5.81 10.02
C LEU A 96 9.63 -6.71 9.79
N THR A 97 10.82 -6.21 10.14
CA THR A 97 12.04 -7.02 10.20
C THR A 97 11.83 -8.26 11.06
N ASP A 98 12.01 -9.42 10.45
CA ASP A 98 11.83 -10.73 11.07
C ASP A 98 12.87 -11.74 10.55
N THR A 99 12.76 -13.00 10.95
CA THR A 99 13.59 -14.06 10.36
C THR A 99 13.30 -14.21 8.87
N LYS A 100 14.24 -14.81 8.14
CA LYS A 100 14.07 -15.09 6.72
C LYS A 100 12.81 -15.94 6.49
N GLU A 101 12.64 -16.98 7.27
CA GLU A 101 11.53 -17.92 7.19
C GLU A 101 10.18 -17.22 7.42
N GLN A 102 10.11 -16.30 8.40
CA GLN A 102 8.87 -15.56 8.67
C GLN A 102 8.57 -14.55 7.56
N THR A 103 9.58 -13.85 7.05
CA THR A 103 9.41 -12.95 5.91
C THR A 103 8.92 -13.69 4.67
N GLU A 104 9.49 -14.85 4.38
CA GLU A 104 9.09 -15.72 3.26
C GLU A 104 7.64 -16.22 3.44
N TRP A 105 7.26 -16.57 4.67
CA TRP A 105 5.88 -16.96 4.98
C TRP A 105 4.90 -15.81 4.72
N CYS A 106 5.22 -14.58 5.15
CA CYS A 106 4.40 -13.40 4.87
C CYS A 106 4.21 -13.16 3.36
N ILE A 107 5.28 -13.33 2.58
CA ILE A 107 5.23 -13.24 1.11
C ILE A 107 4.30 -14.30 0.53
N ASP A 108 4.37 -15.53 1.01
CA ASP A 108 3.51 -16.62 0.52
C ASP A 108 2.04 -16.40 0.90
N GLU A 109 1.74 -15.89 2.09
CA GLU A 109 0.38 -15.56 2.49
C GLU A 109 -0.18 -14.39 1.66
N TYR A 110 0.62 -13.37 1.36
CA TYR A 110 0.25 -12.33 0.41
C TYR A 110 -0.13 -12.94 -0.96
N LYS A 111 0.68 -13.84 -1.51
CA LYS A 111 0.41 -14.49 -2.80
C LYS A 111 -0.84 -15.35 -2.78
N LYS A 112 -1.13 -16.02 -1.67
CA LYS A 112 -2.39 -16.77 -1.51
C LYS A 112 -3.58 -15.82 -1.54
N HIS A 113 -3.50 -14.69 -0.80
CA HIS A 113 -4.54 -13.67 -0.79
C HIS A 113 -4.83 -13.13 -2.19
N GLN A 114 -3.80 -12.86 -3.02
CA GLN A 114 -3.98 -12.37 -4.39
C GLN A 114 -4.79 -13.30 -5.30
N LYS A 115 -4.93 -14.57 -4.93
CA LYS A 115 -5.72 -15.58 -5.67
C LYS A 115 -7.16 -15.72 -5.15
N MET A 116 -7.50 -15.03 -4.07
CA MET A 116 -8.83 -15.05 -3.47
C MET A 116 -9.76 -14.02 -4.14
N GLU A 117 -11.07 -14.17 -3.94
CA GLU A 117 -12.05 -13.13 -4.28
C GLU A 117 -11.94 -12.00 -3.25
N HIS A 118 -11.79 -10.75 -3.71
CA HIS A 118 -11.62 -9.58 -2.87
C HIS A 118 -12.91 -8.76 -2.78
N LYS A 119 -13.21 -8.25 -1.56
CA LYS A 119 -14.39 -7.43 -1.28
C LYS A 119 -14.08 -6.15 -0.49
N GLY A 120 -12.83 -5.75 -0.43
CA GLY A 120 -12.35 -4.62 0.35
C GLY A 120 -11.42 -3.70 -0.44
N ALA A 121 -10.51 -3.05 0.26
CA ALA A 121 -9.41 -2.29 -0.32
C ALA A 121 -8.45 -3.23 -1.06
N ASN A 122 -7.85 -2.73 -2.15
CA ASN A 122 -6.87 -3.52 -2.91
C ASN A 122 -5.55 -3.61 -2.14
N LEU A 123 -5.11 -4.82 -1.83
CA LEU A 123 -3.75 -5.06 -1.35
C LEU A 123 -2.81 -5.09 -2.56
N LEU A 124 -2.09 -3.96 -2.78
CA LEU A 124 -1.31 -3.71 -3.99
C LEU A 124 0.06 -4.35 -4.00
N GLY A 125 0.57 -4.75 -2.84
CA GLY A 125 1.91 -5.30 -2.70
C GLY A 125 2.37 -5.33 -1.26
N ILE A 126 3.64 -5.64 -1.11
CA ILE A 126 4.35 -5.75 0.15
C ILE A 126 5.24 -4.51 0.35
N HIS A 127 5.22 -3.97 1.55
CA HIS A 127 6.23 -3.07 2.07
C HIS A 127 7.13 -3.85 3.04
N LEU A 128 8.44 -3.80 2.86
CA LEU A 128 9.40 -4.31 3.83
C LEU A 128 9.90 -3.17 4.71
N GLU A 129 9.68 -3.23 6.01
CA GLU A 129 10.28 -2.31 6.96
C GLU A 129 11.57 -2.94 7.51
N GLY A 130 12.67 -2.61 6.86
CA GLY A 130 13.96 -3.27 7.01
C GLY A 130 14.14 -4.48 6.08
N PRO A 131 15.10 -5.37 6.37
CA PRO A 131 15.94 -5.46 7.58
C PRO A 131 17.19 -4.53 7.60
N PHE A 132 17.35 -3.67 6.62
CA PHE A 132 18.53 -2.81 6.44
C PHE A 132 18.33 -1.49 7.21
N LEU A 133 18.24 -1.59 8.53
CA LEU A 133 17.97 -0.46 9.44
C LEU A 133 19.12 -0.23 10.40
N SER A 134 19.27 1.01 10.86
CA SER A 134 20.24 1.38 11.89
C SER A 134 19.91 0.73 13.23
N SER A 135 20.89 0.12 13.88
CA SER A 135 20.71 -0.48 15.20
C SER A 135 20.41 0.57 16.28
N GLU A 136 20.89 1.81 16.09
CA GLU A 136 20.64 2.93 17.01
C GLU A 136 19.18 3.42 16.92
N TYR A 137 18.62 3.43 15.71
CA TYR A 137 17.27 3.96 15.44
C TYR A 137 16.23 2.86 15.14
N LYS A 138 16.56 1.61 15.47
CA LYS A 138 15.74 0.43 15.16
C LYS A 138 14.33 0.42 15.75
N GLY A 139 14.06 1.25 16.75
CA GLY A 139 12.77 1.24 17.44
C GLY A 139 12.48 -0.13 18.07
N ALA A 140 11.34 -0.71 17.72
CA ALA A 140 10.90 -2.01 18.23
C ALA A 140 11.55 -3.22 17.51
N MET A 141 12.32 -3.00 16.43
CA MET A 141 12.93 -4.11 15.66
C MET A 141 13.95 -4.87 16.50
N PRO A 142 13.94 -6.22 16.49
CA PRO A 142 14.95 -7.02 17.18
C PRO A 142 16.32 -6.80 16.54
N GLU A 143 17.30 -6.35 17.32
CA GLU A 143 18.62 -5.96 16.80
C GLU A 143 19.33 -7.11 16.08
N HIS A 144 19.19 -8.34 16.56
CA HIS A 144 19.84 -9.52 15.97
C HIS A 144 19.25 -9.92 14.59
N LEU A 145 18.13 -9.34 14.19
CA LEU A 145 17.52 -9.55 12.88
C LEU A 145 17.88 -8.46 11.86
N LEU A 146 18.47 -7.35 12.32
CA LEU A 146 18.93 -6.29 11.43
C LEU A 146 20.12 -6.79 10.60
N GLN A 147 20.20 -6.31 9.38
CA GLN A 147 21.23 -6.71 8.43
C GLN A 147 21.92 -5.49 7.81
N LYS A 148 23.17 -5.67 7.43
CA LYS A 148 23.86 -4.80 6.48
C LYS A 148 23.21 -4.95 5.10
N ALA A 149 23.61 -4.10 4.16
CA ALA A 149 23.20 -4.20 2.75
C ALA A 149 23.36 -5.64 2.23
N ASN A 150 22.25 -6.20 1.71
CA ASN A 150 22.20 -7.59 1.25
C ASN A 150 21.26 -7.71 0.04
N MET A 151 21.72 -7.23 -1.11
CA MET A 151 20.94 -7.27 -2.37
C MET A 151 20.60 -8.69 -2.82
N PRO A 152 21.47 -9.72 -2.64
CA PRO A 152 21.06 -11.09 -2.94
C PRO A 152 19.80 -11.55 -2.19
N LEU A 153 19.69 -11.24 -0.89
CA LEU A 153 18.50 -11.56 -0.10
C LEU A 153 17.26 -10.79 -0.57
N LEU A 154 17.41 -9.48 -0.83
CA LEU A 154 16.30 -8.67 -1.32
C LEU A 154 15.80 -9.17 -2.68
N LYS A 155 16.72 -9.57 -3.55
CA LYS A 155 16.36 -10.16 -4.83
C LYS A 155 15.63 -11.50 -4.66
N GLU A 156 16.07 -12.36 -3.75
CA GLU A 156 15.40 -13.62 -3.41
C GLU A 156 13.95 -13.36 -2.95
N TYR A 157 13.74 -12.38 -2.07
CA TYR A 157 12.40 -11.99 -1.63
C TYR A 157 11.55 -11.44 -2.80
N GLN A 158 12.12 -10.59 -3.65
CA GLN A 158 11.41 -10.03 -4.78
C GLN A 158 11.02 -11.09 -5.82
N ASP A 159 11.91 -12.03 -6.09
CA ASP A 159 11.64 -13.16 -6.98
C ASP A 159 10.51 -14.05 -6.39
N ARG A 160 10.56 -14.35 -5.08
CA ARG A 160 9.50 -15.10 -4.37
C ARG A 160 8.16 -14.37 -4.39
N ALA A 161 8.19 -13.04 -4.22
CA ALA A 161 7.01 -12.17 -4.28
C ALA A 161 6.50 -11.93 -5.72
N GLU A 162 7.12 -12.52 -6.73
CA GLU A 162 6.78 -12.34 -8.15
C GLU A 162 6.74 -10.83 -8.53
N GLY A 163 7.69 -10.05 -8.00
CA GLY A 163 7.81 -8.62 -8.27
C GLY A 163 6.84 -7.76 -7.46
N ASN A 164 6.22 -8.27 -6.39
CA ASN A 164 5.22 -7.54 -5.62
C ASN A 164 5.73 -6.90 -4.32
N ILE A 165 7.03 -6.92 -4.04
CA ILE A 165 7.61 -5.98 -3.08
C ILE A 165 7.66 -4.62 -3.79
N ARG A 166 6.84 -3.67 -3.32
CA ARG A 166 6.68 -2.35 -3.95
C ARG A 166 7.39 -1.25 -3.20
N TYR A 167 7.69 -1.48 -1.94
CA TYR A 167 8.20 -0.45 -1.05
C TYR A 167 9.16 -1.07 -0.03
N ILE A 168 10.23 -0.36 0.30
CA ILE A 168 11.16 -0.76 1.36
C ILE A 168 11.57 0.46 2.16
N THR A 169 11.56 0.35 3.49
CA THR A 169 12.14 1.34 4.39
C THR A 169 13.54 0.91 4.78
N ILE A 170 14.50 1.82 4.61
CA ILE A 170 15.93 1.61 4.88
C ILE A 170 16.52 2.77 5.70
N SER A 171 17.64 2.53 6.34
CA SER A 171 18.48 3.55 6.97
C SER A 171 19.73 3.79 6.11
N PRO A 172 19.87 4.95 5.45
CA PRO A 172 20.94 5.18 4.47
C PRO A 172 22.35 5.12 5.06
N GLU A 173 22.50 5.34 6.38
CA GLU A 173 23.77 5.20 7.10
C GLU A 173 24.23 3.75 7.26
N VAL A 174 23.43 2.75 6.93
CA VAL A 174 23.86 1.36 6.91
C VAL A 174 24.87 1.16 5.78
N GLU A 175 26.04 0.61 6.13
CA GLU A 175 27.19 0.46 5.23
C GLU A 175 26.82 -0.23 3.90
N GLY A 176 27.15 0.41 2.78
CA GLY A 176 26.94 -0.08 1.43
C GLY A 176 25.53 0.13 0.87
N LEU A 177 24.59 0.60 1.68
CA LEU A 177 23.18 0.61 1.30
C LEU A 177 22.83 1.71 0.28
N ILE A 178 23.49 2.87 0.36
CA ILE A 178 23.28 3.98 -0.60
C ILE A 178 23.64 3.51 -2.02
N ASP A 179 24.72 2.77 -2.17
CA ASP A 179 25.18 2.24 -3.46
C ASP A 179 24.20 1.20 -4.05
N ASP A 180 23.42 0.54 -3.21
CA ASP A 180 22.43 -0.46 -3.60
C ASP A 180 21.07 0.14 -4.02
N ILE A 181 20.79 1.42 -3.72
CA ILE A 181 19.51 2.08 -4.06
C ILE A 181 19.16 1.99 -5.55
N PRO A 182 20.10 2.24 -6.50
CA PRO A 182 19.79 2.07 -7.93
C PRO A 182 19.31 0.66 -8.27
N ALA A 183 19.96 -0.38 -7.71
CA ALA A 183 19.58 -1.76 -7.94
C ALA A 183 18.20 -2.10 -7.33
N MET A 184 17.86 -1.54 -6.16
CA MET A 184 16.50 -1.66 -5.59
C MET A 184 15.44 -1.08 -6.52
N LYS A 185 15.73 0.09 -7.12
CA LYS A 185 14.82 0.73 -8.09
C LYS A 185 14.67 -0.10 -9.37
N GLU A 186 15.75 -0.73 -9.86
CA GLU A 186 15.68 -1.65 -11.01
C GLU A 186 14.81 -2.87 -10.73
N LEU A 187 14.72 -3.33 -9.47
CA LEU A 187 13.79 -4.35 -9.03
C LEU A 187 12.32 -3.85 -8.94
N GLY A 188 12.05 -2.58 -9.25
CA GLY A 188 10.71 -1.97 -9.17
C GLY A 188 10.30 -1.59 -7.75
N ILE A 189 11.24 -1.47 -6.81
CA ILE A 189 10.99 -1.17 -5.40
C ILE A 189 11.18 0.34 -5.17
N THR A 190 10.20 0.99 -4.58
CA THR A 190 10.33 2.36 -4.08
C THR A 190 11.04 2.35 -2.74
N VAL A 191 12.09 3.15 -2.61
CA VAL A 191 12.88 3.25 -1.38
C VAL A 191 12.42 4.44 -0.55
N ALA A 192 12.17 4.19 0.73
CA ALA A 192 11.90 5.19 1.76
C ALA A 192 13.01 5.21 2.80
N ILE A 193 13.24 6.37 3.38
CA ILE A 193 14.14 6.54 4.50
C ILE A 193 13.34 6.50 5.80
N GLY A 194 13.79 5.65 6.73
CA GLY A 194 13.20 5.54 8.06
C GLY A 194 14.15 4.84 9.02
N HIS A 195 13.86 4.91 10.31
CA HIS A 195 14.71 4.32 11.35
C HIS A 195 16.18 4.77 11.24
N SER A 196 16.38 6.06 10.95
CA SER A 196 17.66 6.63 10.53
C SER A 196 18.01 7.85 11.38
N GLY A 197 19.28 7.99 11.69
CA GLY A 197 19.89 9.20 12.23
C GLY A 197 20.70 9.97 11.19
N ALA A 198 20.59 9.60 9.91
CA ALA A 198 21.29 10.27 8.83
C ALA A 198 20.90 11.74 8.76
N ASP A 199 21.89 12.58 8.49
CA ASP A 199 21.69 14.01 8.24
C ASP A 199 21.30 14.29 6.78
N TYR A 200 21.12 15.56 6.46
CA TYR A 200 20.71 15.99 5.12
C TYR A 200 21.76 15.68 4.04
N ASP A 201 23.05 15.63 4.41
CA ASP A 201 24.16 15.45 3.46
C ASP A 201 24.39 13.97 3.15
N THR A 202 23.90 13.05 4.01
CA THR A 202 23.92 11.60 3.82
C THR A 202 22.85 11.18 2.85
#